data_e9dc7b75db16171e52e552868d5ef925
#
_entry.id   e9dc7b75db16171e52e552868d5ef925
#
_cell.length_a   1.000
_cell.length_b   1.000
_cell.length_c   1.000
_cell.angle_alpha   90.00
_cell.angle_beta   90.00
_cell.angle_gamma   90.00
#
_symmetry.space_group_name_H-M   'P 1'
#
loop_
_entity.id
_entity.type
_entity.pdbx_description
1 polymer ?
#
loop_
_entity_poly.entity_id
_entity_poly.type
_entity_poly.pdbx_seq_one_letter_code
_entity_poly.pdbx_strand_id
1 'polypeptide(L)'
;MGGGGDSRIPSILREALAGEAEVVVRTYDFRPETATEQLSDWFSRLQPDLVVGESMGALHAIALKGVPHLLVSPALGAASWFRVMAVLVRIPGMTSLFDRVWHPREGDRQPLHFVRANLLGWPDCRRRALRNATREGGTDYFFAFFGRHDHYRRSGVVSIRTWKKFFGPGSWTVYDGTHFMEEPFIHALLVPRIREILGLH
;
A
#
# COMPACT_ATOMS: atom_id res chain seq x y z
N MET A 1 6.78 9.86 1.36
CA MET A 1 5.82 9.00 2.06
C MET A 1 4.59 9.82 2.42
N GLY A 2 3.56 9.23 3.03
CA GLY A 2 2.33 9.94 3.37
C GLY A 2 1.37 9.99 2.16
N GLY A 3 0.70 8.88 1.88
CA GLY A 3 -0.43 8.83 0.95
C GLY A 3 -1.66 9.53 1.53
N GLY A 4 -2.67 9.80 0.72
CA GLY A 4 -3.92 10.42 1.13
C GLY A 4 -4.83 10.67 -0.05
N GLY A 5 -5.90 11.43 0.17
CA GLY A 5 -6.92 11.73 -0.84
C GLY A 5 -6.38 12.35 -2.13
N ASP A 6 -5.28 13.11 -2.02
CA ASP A 6 -4.60 13.79 -3.14
C ASP A 6 -3.50 12.96 -3.79
N SER A 7 -3.40 11.67 -3.50
CA SER A 7 -2.39 10.81 -4.12
C SER A 7 -2.68 10.63 -5.61
N ARG A 8 -1.62 10.47 -6.41
CA ARG A 8 -1.70 10.42 -7.88
C ARG A 8 -2.61 9.29 -8.38
N ILE A 9 -2.40 8.07 -7.90
CA ILE A 9 -3.19 6.91 -8.35
C ILE A 9 -4.69 7.16 -8.13
N PRO A 10 -5.16 7.52 -6.92
CA PRO A 10 -6.58 7.80 -6.72
C PRO A 10 -7.15 8.91 -7.62
N SER A 11 -6.39 9.97 -7.84
CA SER A 11 -6.84 11.09 -8.69
C SER A 11 -7.06 10.64 -10.13
N ILE A 12 -6.10 9.90 -10.69
CA ILE A 12 -6.20 9.36 -12.05
C ILE A 12 -7.32 8.31 -12.15
N LEU A 13 -7.47 7.44 -11.15
CA LEU A 13 -8.54 6.45 -11.16
C LEU A 13 -9.93 7.08 -11.10
N ARG A 14 -10.14 8.16 -10.33
CA ARG A 14 -11.41 8.90 -10.31
C ARG A 14 -11.77 9.45 -11.69
N GLU A 15 -10.79 9.95 -12.42
CA GLU A 15 -10.97 10.47 -13.77
C GLU A 15 -11.21 9.33 -14.79
N ALA A 16 -10.36 8.32 -14.77
CA ALA A 16 -10.40 7.22 -15.73
C ALA A 16 -11.61 6.30 -15.59
N LEU A 17 -12.21 6.21 -14.40
CA LEU A 17 -13.36 5.37 -14.10
C LEU A 17 -14.64 6.19 -13.84
N ALA A 18 -14.63 7.47 -14.21
CA ALA A 18 -15.79 8.35 -14.04
C ALA A 18 -17.04 7.79 -14.75
N GLY A 19 -18.12 7.63 -14.00
CA GLY A 19 -19.36 7.02 -14.51
C GLY A 19 -19.38 5.49 -14.55
N GLU A 20 -18.25 4.82 -14.32
CA GLU A 20 -18.15 3.36 -14.29
C GLU A 20 -18.01 2.83 -12.86
N ALA A 21 -17.22 3.49 -12.00
CA ALA A 21 -17.02 3.09 -10.60
C ALA A 21 -16.75 4.29 -9.70
N GLU A 22 -17.17 4.17 -8.43
CA GLU A 22 -16.85 5.15 -7.41
C GLU A 22 -15.46 4.84 -6.81
N VAL A 23 -14.54 5.81 -6.85
CA VAL A 23 -13.20 5.70 -6.26
C VAL A 23 -13.15 6.44 -4.93
N VAL A 24 -13.26 5.71 -3.83
CA VAL A 24 -13.21 6.24 -2.48
C VAL A 24 -11.79 6.18 -1.93
N VAL A 25 -11.29 7.31 -1.46
CA VAL A 25 -10.00 7.41 -0.78
C VAL A 25 -10.16 8.21 0.50
N ARG A 26 -9.55 7.76 1.57
CA ARG A 26 -9.53 8.45 2.86
C ARG A 26 -8.13 8.43 3.43
N THR A 27 -7.74 9.52 4.05
CA THR A 27 -6.46 9.64 4.76
C THR A 27 -6.60 9.02 6.14
N TYR A 28 -5.77 8.04 6.44
CA TYR A 28 -5.75 7.31 7.72
C TYR A 28 -4.49 7.63 8.52
N ASP A 29 -4.48 7.30 9.80
CA ASP A 29 -3.37 7.56 10.72
C ASP A 29 -2.09 6.79 10.31
N PHE A 30 -0.91 7.33 10.66
CA PHE A 30 0.36 6.64 10.45
C PHE A 30 0.60 5.52 11.46
N ARG A 31 -0.01 5.59 12.65
CA ARG A 31 0.05 4.52 13.66
C ARG A 31 -0.69 3.29 13.13
N PRO A 32 -0.02 2.13 13.00
CA PRO A 32 -0.62 0.94 12.38
C PRO A 32 -1.88 0.40 13.06
N GLU A 33 -1.98 0.52 14.37
CA GLU A 33 -3.15 0.09 15.14
C GLU A 33 -4.36 0.95 14.80
N THR A 34 -4.22 2.27 14.95
CA THR A 34 -5.28 3.25 14.62
C THR A 34 -5.69 3.16 13.14
N ALA A 35 -4.70 3.06 12.24
CA ALA A 35 -4.96 2.84 10.82
C ALA A 35 -5.78 1.56 10.57
N THR A 36 -5.47 0.48 11.27
CA THR A 36 -6.18 -0.79 11.12
C THR A 36 -7.64 -0.65 11.55
N GLU A 37 -7.91 0.02 12.67
CA GLU A 37 -9.26 0.28 13.17
C GLU A 37 -10.05 1.16 12.20
N GLN A 38 -9.47 2.29 11.76
CA GLN A 38 -10.09 3.20 10.80
C GLN A 38 -10.44 2.48 9.48
N LEU A 39 -9.49 1.75 8.91
CA LEU A 39 -9.67 1.06 7.64
C LEU A 39 -10.68 -0.09 7.75
N SER A 40 -10.70 -0.83 8.85
CA SER A 40 -11.70 -1.88 9.08
C SER A 40 -13.11 -1.32 9.22
N ASP A 41 -13.28 -0.20 9.93
CA ASP A 41 -14.55 0.49 10.06
C ASP A 41 -15.06 1.00 8.70
N TRP A 42 -14.19 1.70 7.95
CA TRP A 42 -14.55 2.19 6.61
C TRP A 42 -14.85 1.06 5.63
N PHE A 43 -14.05 0.00 5.65
CA PHE A 43 -14.26 -1.17 4.79
C PHE A 43 -15.63 -1.83 5.06
N SER A 44 -15.99 -1.98 6.34
CA SER A 44 -17.29 -2.55 6.73
C SER A 44 -18.49 -1.67 6.32
N ARG A 45 -18.32 -0.35 6.32
CA ARG A 45 -19.38 0.59 5.92
C ARG A 45 -19.50 0.77 4.43
N LEU A 46 -18.37 0.79 3.73
CA LEU A 46 -18.33 1.03 2.28
C LEU A 46 -18.58 -0.24 1.46
N GLN A 47 -18.24 -1.40 2.02
CA GLN A 47 -18.35 -2.70 1.33
C GLN A 47 -17.80 -2.64 -0.11
N PRO A 48 -16.53 -2.28 -0.31
CA PRO A 48 -15.98 -2.09 -1.64
C PRO A 48 -15.87 -3.42 -2.39
N ASP A 49 -16.04 -3.38 -3.71
CA ASP A 49 -15.88 -4.54 -4.60
C ASP A 49 -14.40 -4.86 -4.90
N LEU A 50 -13.51 -3.90 -4.69
CA LEU A 50 -12.07 -4.01 -4.94
C LEU A 50 -11.29 -3.08 -4.01
N VAL A 51 -10.11 -3.53 -3.56
CA VAL A 51 -9.16 -2.69 -2.82
C VAL A 51 -7.89 -2.47 -3.62
N VAL A 52 -7.47 -1.22 -3.75
CA VAL A 52 -6.17 -0.85 -4.34
C VAL A 52 -5.24 -0.33 -3.25
N GLY A 53 -4.02 -0.88 -3.18
CA GLY A 53 -3.02 -0.46 -2.19
C GLY A 53 -1.67 -0.15 -2.84
N GLU A 54 -1.05 0.97 -2.46
CA GLU A 54 0.27 1.37 -2.94
C GLU A 54 1.29 1.34 -1.80
N SER A 55 2.51 0.85 -2.08
CA SER A 55 3.66 0.91 -1.18
C SER A 55 3.36 0.34 0.20
N MET A 56 3.46 1.13 1.26
CA MET A 56 3.12 0.73 2.64
C MET A 56 1.62 0.51 2.84
N GLY A 57 0.77 1.23 2.11
CA GLY A 57 -0.67 1.03 2.12
C GLY A 57 -1.08 -0.39 1.73
N ALA A 58 -0.25 -1.09 0.96
CA ALA A 58 -0.46 -2.49 0.62
C ALA A 58 -0.53 -3.42 1.85
N LEU A 59 0.20 -3.12 2.94
CA LEU A 59 0.13 -3.92 4.18
C LEU A 59 -1.25 -3.84 4.84
N HIS A 60 -1.87 -2.67 4.81
CA HIS A 60 -3.22 -2.49 5.31
C HIS A 60 -4.25 -3.08 4.34
N ALA A 61 -4.08 -2.86 3.04
CA ALA A 61 -4.95 -3.42 2.02
C ALA A 61 -5.05 -4.96 2.13
N ILE A 62 -3.92 -5.66 2.18
CA ILE A 62 -3.86 -7.12 2.31
C ILE A 62 -4.53 -7.62 3.60
N ALA A 63 -4.63 -6.80 4.64
CA ALA A 63 -5.28 -7.17 5.89
C ALA A 63 -6.82 -7.15 5.82
N LEU A 64 -7.40 -6.46 4.86
CA LEU A 64 -8.84 -6.47 4.56
C LEU A 64 -9.22 -7.75 3.82
N LYS A 65 -10.45 -8.25 3.99
CA LYS A 65 -10.81 -9.59 3.54
C LYS A 65 -12.07 -9.60 2.68
N GLY A 66 -12.16 -10.60 1.81
CA GLY A 66 -13.38 -10.93 1.09
C GLY A 66 -13.57 -10.19 -0.24
N VAL A 67 -12.54 -9.48 -0.71
CA VAL A 67 -12.56 -8.77 -2.00
C VAL A 67 -11.22 -8.94 -2.73
N PRO A 68 -11.19 -8.76 -4.06
CA PRO A 68 -9.95 -8.69 -4.83
C PRO A 68 -9.06 -7.51 -4.41
N HIS A 69 -7.74 -7.68 -4.59
CA HIS A 69 -6.74 -6.67 -4.24
C HIS A 69 -5.76 -6.43 -5.39
N LEU A 70 -5.59 -5.17 -5.76
CA LEU A 70 -4.53 -4.74 -6.67
C LEU A 70 -3.49 -3.92 -5.91
N LEU A 71 -2.24 -4.35 -5.95
CA LEU A 71 -1.16 -3.75 -5.16
C LEU A 71 -0.09 -3.16 -6.10
N VAL A 72 0.29 -1.91 -5.84
CA VAL A 72 1.36 -1.24 -6.59
C VAL A 72 2.59 -1.13 -5.69
N SER A 73 3.70 -1.71 -6.14
CA SER A 73 4.98 -1.71 -5.42
C SER A 73 4.86 -2.04 -3.91
N PRO A 74 4.20 -3.15 -3.53
CA PRO A 74 3.91 -3.46 -2.12
C PRO A 74 5.18 -3.52 -1.27
N ALA A 75 5.28 -2.63 -0.28
CA ALA A 75 6.46 -2.46 0.58
C ALA A 75 6.48 -3.46 1.74
N LEU A 76 6.40 -4.76 1.45
CA LEU A 76 6.30 -5.83 2.45
C LEU A 76 7.52 -5.90 3.39
N GLY A 77 8.68 -5.39 2.96
CA GLY A 77 9.91 -5.34 3.76
C GLY A 77 10.06 -4.09 4.64
N ALA A 78 9.19 -3.09 4.51
CA ALA A 78 9.30 -1.82 5.24
C ALA A 78 9.33 -2.02 6.78
N ALA A 79 8.58 -2.98 7.29
CA ALA A 79 8.53 -3.30 8.71
C ALA A 79 9.90 -3.64 9.33
N SER A 80 10.82 -4.21 8.55
CA SER A 80 12.18 -4.50 9.01
C SER A 80 13.00 -3.22 9.20
N TRP A 81 12.85 -2.27 8.29
CA TRP A 81 13.47 -0.94 8.38
C TRP A 81 12.93 -0.13 9.55
N PHE A 82 11.64 -0.19 9.81
CA PHE A 82 11.04 0.48 10.96
C PHE A 82 11.54 -0.06 12.31
N ARG A 83 11.89 -1.34 12.39
CA ARG A 83 12.58 -1.86 13.60
C ARG A 83 13.93 -1.19 13.83
N VAL A 84 14.71 -0.98 12.77
CA VAL A 84 16.00 -0.26 12.86
C VAL A 84 15.76 1.19 13.26
N MET A 85 14.83 1.88 12.60
CA MET A 85 14.48 3.25 12.94
C MET A 85 13.97 3.37 14.39
N ALA A 86 13.23 2.38 14.90
CA ALA A 86 12.75 2.36 16.29
C ALA A 86 13.88 2.27 17.33
N VAL A 87 15.07 1.82 16.93
CA VAL A 87 16.28 1.91 17.77
C VAL A 87 16.89 3.30 17.64
N LEU A 88 16.99 3.84 16.45
CA LEU A 88 17.61 5.16 16.20
C LEU A 88 16.83 6.31 16.85
N VAL A 89 15.53 6.27 16.90
CA VAL A 89 14.70 7.32 17.54
C VAL A 89 14.84 7.38 19.07
N ARG A 90 15.62 6.49 19.68
CA ARG A 90 16.04 6.63 21.09
C ARG A 90 17.09 7.74 21.27
N ILE A 91 17.77 8.12 20.19
CA ILE A 91 18.75 9.21 20.20
C ILE A 91 17.97 10.53 20.15
N PRO A 92 18.21 11.47 21.08
CA PRO A 92 17.55 12.77 21.07
C PRO A 92 17.65 13.48 19.73
N GLY A 93 16.53 14.01 19.23
CA GLY A 93 16.46 14.72 17.95
C GLY A 93 16.22 13.85 16.72
N MET A 94 16.41 12.53 16.78
CA MET A 94 16.23 11.64 15.62
C MET A 94 14.78 11.58 15.14
N THR A 95 13.79 11.61 16.03
CA THR A 95 12.37 11.70 15.61
C THR A 95 12.13 12.95 14.78
N SER A 96 12.56 14.12 15.27
CA SER A 96 12.39 15.40 14.53
C SER A 96 13.15 15.40 13.20
N LEU A 97 14.32 14.76 13.15
CA LEU A 97 15.05 14.59 11.89
C LEU A 97 14.26 13.75 10.89
N PHE A 98 13.72 12.62 11.32
CA PHE A 98 12.93 11.75 10.45
C PHE A 98 11.63 12.41 10.01
N ASP A 99 10.90 13.07 10.89
CA ASP A 99 9.69 13.82 10.56
C ASP A 99 9.98 14.92 9.53
N ARG A 100 11.14 15.58 9.62
CA ARG A 100 11.57 16.59 8.64
C ARG A 100 11.95 15.96 7.29
N VAL A 101 12.72 14.88 7.29
CA VAL A 101 13.21 14.21 6.05
C VAL A 101 12.06 13.60 5.26
N TRP A 102 11.09 13.01 5.95
CA TRP A 102 9.94 12.35 5.32
C TRP A 102 8.64 13.14 5.45
N HIS A 103 8.75 14.46 5.52
CA HIS A 103 7.58 15.33 5.57
C HIS A 103 6.65 15.06 4.36
N PRO A 104 5.34 14.82 4.56
CA PRO A 104 4.39 14.68 3.46
C PRO A 104 4.26 16.03 2.72
N ARG A 105 3.85 15.97 1.45
CA ARG A 105 3.49 17.17 0.70
C ARG A 105 2.24 17.82 1.32
N GLU A 106 2.02 19.09 1.03
CA GLU A 106 0.77 19.76 1.40
C GLU A 106 -0.46 19.08 0.79
N GLY A 107 -1.62 19.29 1.39
CA GLY A 107 -2.89 18.70 0.98
C GLY A 107 -3.40 17.60 1.92
N ASP A 108 -4.41 16.85 1.48
CA ASP A 108 -4.96 15.72 2.23
C ASP A 108 -3.99 14.53 2.21
N ARG A 109 -3.03 14.57 3.14
CA ARG A 109 -1.94 13.61 3.28
C ARG A 109 -1.85 13.05 4.69
N GLN A 110 -1.45 11.79 4.78
CA GLN A 110 -1.20 11.12 6.05
C GLN A 110 -0.11 11.85 6.85
N PRO A 111 -0.39 12.34 8.06
CA PRO A 111 0.62 12.91 8.93
C PRO A 111 1.59 11.81 9.37
N LEU A 112 2.88 12.02 9.13
CA LEU A 112 3.92 11.08 9.51
C LEU A 112 4.56 11.51 10.83
N HIS A 113 4.63 10.60 11.79
CA HIS A 113 5.31 10.85 13.06
C HIS A 113 6.11 9.61 13.47
N PHE A 114 7.43 9.73 13.36
CA PHE A 114 8.38 8.61 13.53
C PHE A 114 8.78 8.39 15.00
N VAL A 115 7.78 8.37 15.90
CA VAL A 115 8.01 7.94 17.28
C VAL A 115 8.15 6.43 17.37
N ARG A 116 8.88 5.96 18.38
CA ARG A 116 9.17 4.53 18.57
C ARG A 116 7.92 3.66 18.62
N ALA A 117 6.86 4.12 19.27
CA ALA A 117 5.59 3.39 19.35
C ALA A 117 5.00 3.11 17.96
N ASN A 118 4.91 4.14 17.10
CA ASN A 118 4.38 4.01 15.76
C ASN A 118 5.23 3.03 14.91
N LEU A 119 6.55 3.11 15.04
CA LEU A 119 7.48 2.27 14.28
C LEU A 119 7.39 0.79 14.66
N LEU A 120 7.16 0.48 15.94
CA LEU A 120 7.07 -0.90 16.43
C LEU A 120 5.75 -1.61 16.10
N GLY A 121 4.69 -0.89 15.75
CA GLY A 121 3.42 -1.47 15.30
C GLY A 121 3.50 -2.10 13.90
N TRP A 122 4.40 -1.62 13.02
CA TRP A 122 4.50 -2.09 11.64
C TRP A 122 4.88 -3.56 11.47
N PRO A 123 5.78 -4.17 12.27
CA PRO A 123 6.02 -5.61 12.23
C PRO A 123 4.77 -6.46 12.46
N ASP A 124 3.89 -6.02 13.33
CA ASP A 124 2.64 -6.72 13.65
C ASP A 124 1.61 -6.53 12.53
N CYS A 125 1.52 -5.32 11.98
CA CYS A 125 0.72 -5.04 10.80
C CYS A 125 1.13 -5.97 9.65
N ARG A 126 2.44 -6.08 9.35
CA ARG A 126 2.96 -7.00 8.34
C ARG A 126 2.60 -8.47 8.63
N ARG A 127 2.73 -8.91 9.88
CA ARG A 127 2.39 -10.29 10.25
C ARG A 127 0.91 -10.59 10.04
N ARG A 128 0.02 -9.66 10.37
CA ARG A 128 -1.41 -9.79 10.12
C ARG A 128 -1.70 -9.90 8.62
N ALA A 129 -1.18 -8.97 7.82
CA ALA A 129 -1.33 -8.97 6.38
C ALA A 129 -0.90 -10.31 5.75
N LEU A 130 0.30 -10.80 6.06
CA LEU A 130 0.82 -12.03 5.48
C LEU A 130 0.09 -13.30 5.98
N ARG A 131 -0.47 -13.28 7.19
CA ARG A 131 -1.35 -14.38 7.65
C ARG A 131 -2.67 -14.41 6.89
N ASN A 132 -3.23 -13.26 6.57
CA ASN A 132 -4.45 -13.19 5.78
C ASN A 132 -4.20 -13.70 4.36
N ALA A 133 -3.11 -13.26 3.73
CA ALA A 133 -2.70 -13.71 2.40
C ALA A 133 -2.62 -15.24 2.30
N THR A 134 -2.07 -15.92 3.32
CA THR A 134 -1.93 -17.39 3.32
C THR A 134 -3.23 -18.13 3.64
N ARG A 135 -4.17 -17.50 4.35
CA ARG A 135 -5.45 -18.13 4.73
C ARG A 135 -6.51 -18.05 3.64
N GLU A 136 -6.53 -16.97 2.89
CA GLU A 136 -7.48 -16.73 1.79
C GLU A 136 -6.91 -17.10 0.42
N GLY A 137 -5.67 -17.51 0.44
CA GLY A 137 -4.72 -18.01 -0.52
C GLY A 137 -5.17 -18.45 -1.89
N GLY A 138 -5.80 -17.59 -2.65
CA GLY A 138 -5.91 -17.76 -4.08
C GLY A 138 -5.14 -16.65 -4.80
N THR A 139 -4.46 -16.99 -5.88
CA THR A 139 -3.85 -16.03 -6.79
C THR A 139 -4.87 -15.05 -7.38
N ASP A 140 -6.14 -15.37 -7.29
CA ASP A 140 -7.24 -14.58 -7.83
C ASP A 140 -7.60 -13.38 -6.96
N TYR A 141 -7.26 -13.40 -5.67
CA TYR A 141 -7.57 -12.31 -4.74
C TYR A 141 -6.49 -11.24 -4.65
N PHE A 142 -5.25 -11.54 -5.00
CA PHE A 142 -4.13 -10.62 -4.86
C PHE A 142 -3.31 -10.56 -6.15
N PHE A 143 -3.17 -9.36 -6.71
CA PHE A 143 -2.29 -9.14 -7.84
C PHE A 143 -1.40 -7.90 -7.61
N ALA A 144 -0.11 -7.99 -7.93
CA ALA A 144 0.83 -6.92 -7.72
C ALA A 144 1.53 -6.43 -9.00
N PHE A 145 1.72 -5.13 -9.08
CA PHE A 145 2.51 -4.45 -10.10
C PHE A 145 3.84 -3.98 -9.49
N PHE A 146 4.97 -4.35 -10.10
CA PHE A 146 6.30 -3.96 -9.64
C PHE A 146 7.02 -3.13 -10.71
N GLY A 147 7.48 -1.93 -10.34
CA GLY A 147 8.33 -1.14 -11.19
C GLY A 147 9.70 -1.79 -11.38
N ARG A 148 10.19 -1.86 -12.64
CA ARG A 148 11.53 -2.38 -12.94
C ARG A 148 12.62 -1.52 -12.29
N HIS A 149 12.41 -0.21 -12.29
CA HIS A 149 13.34 0.81 -11.78
C HIS A 149 13.01 1.25 -10.34
N ASP A 150 12.21 0.46 -9.61
CA ASP A 150 11.91 0.74 -8.21
C ASP A 150 13.17 0.63 -7.35
N HIS A 151 13.64 1.77 -6.84
CA HIS A 151 14.86 1.88 -6.02
C HIS A 151 14.73 1.17 -4.66
N TYR A 152 13.52 0.99 -4.14
CA TYR A 152 13.29 0.25 -2.89
C TYR A 152 13.47 -1.27 -3.03
N ARG A 153 13.61 -1.79 -4.24
CA ARG A 153 13.93 -3.21 -4.47
C ARG A 153 15.34 -3.56 -4.00
N ARG A 154 16.30 -2.64 -4.13
CA ARG A 154 17.70 -2.84 -3.68
C ARG A 154 17.79 -2.98 -2.16
N SER A 155 16.96 -2.25 -1.42
CA SER A 155 16.92 -2.30 0.05
C SER A 155 16.07 -3.47 0.58
N GLY A 156 15.38 -4.20 -0.28
CA GLY A 156 14.45 -5.27 0.12
C GLY A 156 13.13 -4.78 0.72
N VAL A 157 12.88 -3.47 0.74
CA VAL A 157 11.59 -2.89 1.15
C VAL A 157 10.48 -3.38 0.23
N VAL A 158 10.72 -3.32 -1.09
CA VAL A 158 9.90 -3.95 -2.12
C VAL A 158 10.60 -5.22 -2.59
N SER A 159 9.91 -6.35 -2.57
CA SER A 159 10.53 -7.64 -2.88
C SER A 159 9.59 -8.60 -3.59
N ILE A 160 9.84 -8.81 -4.89
CA ILE A 160 9.14 -9.82 -5.70
C ILE A 160 9.35 -11.22 -5.12
N ARG A 161 10.56 -11.52 -4.57
CA ARG A 161 10.83 -12.81 -3.93
C ARG A 161 9.93 -13.05 -2.72
N THR A 162 9.75 -12.02 -1.89
CA THR A 162 8.82 -12.09 -0.74
C THR A 162 7.39 -12.24 -1.24
N TRP A 163 6.99 -11.47 -2.26
CA TRP A 163 5.66 -11.60 -2.87
C TRP A 163 5.38 -13.03 -3.34
N LYS A 164 6.24 -13.59 -4.18
CA LYS A 164 6.11 -14.97 -4.70
C LYS A 164 5.93 -16.02 -3.59
N LYS A 165 6.62 -15.83 -2.46
CA LYS A 165 6.54 -16.77 -1.33
C LYS A 165 5.14 -16.83 -0.70
N PHE A 166 4.42 -15.71 -0.65
CA PHE A 166 3.13 -15.62 0.05
C PHE A 166 1.92 -15.65 -0.89
N PHE A 167 2.07 -15.17 -2.13
CA PHE A 167 0.97 -15.01 -3.08
C PHE A 167 1.08 -15.93 -4.31
N GLY A 168 2.15 -16.67 -4.43
CA GLY A 168 2.34 -17.66 -5.49
C GLY A 168 2.79 -17.08 -6.85
N PRO A 169 3.05 -17.96 -7.82
CA PRO A 169 3.37 -17.58 -9.19
C PRO A 169 2.12 -17.04 -9.93
N GLY A 170 2.33 -16.16 -10.91
CA GLY A 170 1.23 -15.61 -11.72
C GLY A 170 0.43 -14.48 -11.08
N SER A 171 0.65 -14.19 -9.79
CA SER A 171 -0.04 -13.11 -9.07
C SER A 171 0.63 -11.74 -9.15
N TRP A 172 1.50 -11.52 -10.13
CA TRP A 172 2.26 -10.28 -10.26
C TRP A 172 2.76 -10.06 -11.68
N THR A 173 3.08 -8.79 -11.98
CA THR A 173 3.77 -8.40 -13.21
C THR A 173 4.83 -7.33 -12.94
N VAL A 174 5.77 -7.14 -13.87
CA VAL A 174 6.75 -6.06 -13.84
C VAL A 174 6.49 -5.13 -15.01
N TYR A 175 6.43 -3.83 -14.73
CA TYR A 175 6.33 -2.78 -15.74
C TYR A 175 7.61 -1.92 -15.77
N ASP A 176 7.83 -1.20 -16.85
CA ASP A 176 9.04 -0.41 -17.07
C ASP A 176 8.98 0.98 -16.42
N GLY A 177 8.63 1.02 -15.15
CA GLY A 177 8.46 2.23 -14.34
C GLY A 177 9.14 2.15 -12.99
N THR A 178 8.87 3.16 -12.15
CA THR A 178 9.49 3.34 -10.84
C THR A 178 8.66 2.79 -9.68
N HIS A 179 8.95 3.21 -8.45
CA HIS A 179 8.18 2.83 -7.25
C HIS A 179 6.75 3.38 -7.26
N PHE A 180 6.61 4.62 -7.71
CA PHE A 180 5.31 5.28 -7.83
C PHE A 180 4.85 5.15 -9.27
N MET A 181 3.86 4.28 -9.50
CA MET A 181 3.36 4.00 -10.86
C MET A 181 3.01 5.31 -11.58
N GLU A 182 3.66 5.54 -12.71
CA GLU A 182 3.46 6.71 -13.54
C GLU A 182 2.14 6.61 -14.31
N GLU A 183 1.56 7.73 -14.65
CA GLU A 183 0.24 7.86 -15.28
C GLU A 183 0.05 6.96 -16.51
N PRO A 184 0.99 6.87 -17.48
CA PRO A 184 0.83 5.98 -18.61
C PRO A 184 0.62 4.52 -18.23
N PHE A 185 1.29 4.05 -17.17
CA PHE A 185 1.15 2.68 -16.67
C PHE A 185 -0.13 2.47 -15.86
N ILE A 186 -0.64 3.51 -15.18
CA ILE A 186 -1.95 3.44 -14.54
C ILE A 186 -3.02 3.18 -15.59
N HIS A 187 -3.02 3.95 -16.69
CA HIS A 187 -3.95 3.78 -17.81
C HIS A 187 -3.76 2.46 -18.56
N ALA A 188 -2.52 2.04 -18.78
CA ALA A 188 -2.22 0.84 -19.56
C ALA A 188 -2.38 -0.48 -18.81
N LEU A 189 -2.23 -0.48 -17.47
CA LEU A 189 -2.17 -1.71 -16.67
C LEU A 189 -3.19 -1.75 -15.54
N LEU A 190 -3.27 -0.70 -14.73
CA LEU A 190 -4.10 -0.71 -13.52
C LEU A 190 -5.58 -0.54 -13.87
N VAL A 191 -5.94 0.44 -14.69
CA VAL A 191 -7.32 0.70 -15.11
C VAL A 191 -7.94 -0.51 -15.85
N PRO A 192 -7.29 -1.12 -16.88
CA PRO A 192 -7.84 -2.30 -17.53
C PRO A 192 -8.03 -3.48 -16.54
N ARG A 193 -7.10 -3.65 -15.59
CA ARG A 193 -7.23 -4.73 -14.61
C ARG A 193 -8.37 -4.48 -13.62
N ILE A 194 -8.63 -3.23 -13.26
CA ILE A 194 -9.80 -2.85 -12.44
C ILE A 194 -11.09 -3.19 -13.22
N ARG A 195 -11.19 -2.76 -14.48
CA ARG A 195 -12.36 -3.05 -15.33
C ARG A 195 -12.62 -4.54 -15.46
N GLU A 196 -11.58 -5.33 -15.72
CA GLU A 196 -11.66 -6.79 -15.80
C GLU A 196 -12.23 -7.40 -14.52
N ILE A 197 -11.72 -7.01 -13.34
CA ILE A 197 -12.15 -7.54 -12.05
C ILE A 197 -13.60 -7.15 -11.73
N LEU A 198 -13.99 -5.92 -12.06
CA LEU A 198 -15.32 -5.40 -11.79
C LEU A 198 -16.35 -5.73 -12.90
N GLY A 199 -15.92 -6.37 -14.00
CA GLY A 199 -16.79 -6.68 -15.14
C GLY A 199 -17.31 -5.45 -15.88
N LEU A 200 -16.53 -4.35 -15.89
CA LEU A 200 -16.85 -3.10 -16.60
C LEU A 200 -16.40 -3.20 -18.07
N HIS A 201 -17.25 -2.77 -19.00
CA HIS A 201 -17.04 -2.87 -20.45
C HIS A 201 -17.00 -1.52 -21.14
#